data_8702d16cfcd15f2902b76912c3763df9
#
_entry.id   8702d16cfcd15f2902b76912c3763df9
#
_cell.length_a   1.000
_cell.length_b   1.000
_cell.length_c   1.000
_cell.angle_alpha   90.00
_cell.angle_beta   90.00
_cell.angle_gamma   90.00
#
_symmetry.space_group_name_H-M   'P 1'
#
loop_
_entity.id
_entity.type
_entity.pdbx_description
1 polymer ?
#
loop_
_entity_poly.entity_id
_entity_poly.type
_entity_poly.pdbx_seq_one_letter_code
_entity_poly.pdbx_strand_id
1 'polypeptide(L)'
;MKLSKLYSNNENFKSILFNDDINFILSEDHSVGKSTLFDLLDFCLLKGNKSFLAREQFSDYIFYLELKINNSKYLTIKRPTAGRANIECKITESSAMLLDIEEFDIKDGLEKIKIFVQKELNFELDDYRRYITYFLRDQDNQSDVFRLNKFLRSNDIDYKPIISNLLGINGEKIKRKYVLDNEIEAIKRELTFKESELGSYRTKEAIEEEINVYSKQSIEKEQRYKEFDFYLEEKGISKELINKIETEISILNEERNSLNREIDYINKSLENEIAIDITDIDGLFNEMNILFPNDLKVNYENVISFNKQIIEERLQVFKENKIEYLTQIDNIENELLSLNTKRKDILYVLRNTDTMDKFKELEKEVINLKTKIEVLKNKLVIFEDIEKNKEELEKKVEELKKVIKENKKLISSDFILNIKN
;
A
#
# COMPACT_ATOMS: atom_id res chain seq x y z
N MET A 1 26.52 -6.31 -22.03
CA MET A 1 27.26 -6.48 -20.75
C MET A 1 27.87 -7.86 -20.69
N LYS A 2 29.17 -7.98 -20.36
CA LYS A 2 29.86 -9.27 -20.13
C LYS A 2 30.68 -9.13 -18.85
N LEU A 3 30.92 -10.25 -18.17
CA LEU A 3 31.89 -10.31 -17.08
C LEU A 3 33.29 -10.24 -17.69
N SER A 4 34.19 -9.46 -17.10
CA SER A 4 35.60 -9.36 -17.55
C SER A 4 36.55 -9.93 -16.51
N LYS A 5 36.50 -9.43 -15.27
CA LYS A 5 37.37 -9.88 -14.18
C LYS A 5 36.64 -9.84 -12.84
N LEU A 6 37.02 -10.80 -11.97
CA LEU A 6 36.69 -10.76 -10.54
C LEU A 6 37.97 -10.93 -9.74
N TYR A 7 38.29 -9.95 -8.89
CA TYR A 7 39.51 -9.95 -8.08
C TYR A 7 39.25 -9.32 -6.70
N SER A 8 40.24 -9.42 -5.82
CA SER A 8 40.14 -8.91 -4.45
C SER A 8 41.42 -8.22 -4.03
N ASN A 9 41.34 -7.41 -2.98
CA ASN A 9 42.50 -6.85 -2.27
C ASN A 9 43.30 -7.92 -1.51
N ASN A 10 42.70 -9.10 -1.27
CA ASN A 10 43.32 -10.17 -0.50
C ASN A 10 44.03 -11.16 -1.42
N GLU A 11 45.32 -11.41 -1.18
CA GLU A 11 46.17 -12.28 -1.99
C GLU A 11 45.70 -13.75 -2.00
N ASN A 12 44.97 -14.19 -0.98
CA ASN A 12 44.40 -15.52 -0.93
C ASN A 12 43.29 -15.74 -1.97
N PHE A 13 42.75 -14.67 -2.54
CA PHE A 13 41.75 -14.74 -3.61
C PHE A 13 42.43 -14.65 -4.99
N LYS A 14 42.51 -15.73 -5.69
CA LYS A 14 43.05 -15.73 -7.06
C LYS A 14 42.10 -15.00 -8.01
N SER A 15 42.61 -14.03 -8.75
CA SER A 15 41.84 -13.28 -9.74
C SER A 15 41.30 -14.22 -10.81
N ILE A 16 40.01 -14.04 -11.13
CA ILE A 16 39.31 -14.82 -12.15
C ILE A 16 39.12 -13.93 -13.38
N LEU A 17 39.61 -14.37 -14.50
CA LEU A 17 39.45 -13.70 -15.80
C LEU A 17 38.35 -14.45 -16.57
N PHE A 18 37.46 -13.69 -17.18
CA PHE A 18 36.40 -14.22 -18.03
C PHE A 18 36.70 -13.91 -19.49
N ASN A 19 36.52 -14.87 -20.34
CA ASN A 19 36.58 -14.69 -21.79
C ASN A 19 35.28 -14.08 -22.31
N ASP A 20 35.35 -13.46 -23.49
CA ASP A 20 34.17 -12.86 -24.13
C ASP A 20 33.10 -13.89 -24.52
N ASP A 21 33.48 -15.16 -24.66
CA ASP A 21 32.62 -16.28 -25.04
C ASP A 21 32.16 -17.10 -23.83
N ILE A 22 32.01 -18.41 -24.00
CA ILE A 22 31.55 -19.33 -22.95
C ILE A 22 32.70 -19.61 -21.98
N ASN A 23 32.44 -19.46 -20.69
CA ASN A 23 33.36 -19.77 -19.60
C ASN A 23 32.87 -20.99 -18.82
N PHE A 24 33.72 -22.01 -18.69
CA PHE A 24 33.45 -23.22 -17.91
C PHE A 24 34.23 -23.17 -16.60
N ILE A 25 33.52 -23.33 -15.47
CA ILE A 25 34.12 -23.44 -14.14
C ILE A 25 34.00 -24.88 -13.70
N LEU A 26 35.10 -25.61 -13.79
CA LEU A 26 35.17 -27.02 -13.50
C LEU A 26 35.92 -27.26 -12.20
N SER A 27 35.60 -28.33 -11.51
CA SER A 27 36.39 -28.87 -10.38
C SER A 27 36.20 -30.38 -10.34
N GLU A 28 37.24 -31.08 -9.87
CA GLU A 28 37.23 -32.52 -9.69
C GLU A 28 36.41 -32.95 -8.48
N ASP A 29 36.34 -32.09 -7.43
CA ASP A 29 35.66 -32.38 -6.18
C ASP A 29 34.35 -31.61 -5.99
N HIS A 30 33.50 -32.16 -5.12
CA HIS A 30 32.30 -31.46 -4.61
C HIS A 30 32.68 -30.48 -3.50
N SER A 31 31.85 -29.46 -3.31
CA SER A 31 31.99 -28.45 -2.21
C SER A 31 33.25 -27.56 -2.24
N VAL A 32 33.90 -27.42 -3.39
CA VAL A 32 35.12 -26.58 -3.57
C VAL A 32 34.83 -25.11 -3.83
N GLY A 33 33.59 -24.64 -3.60
CA GLY A 33 33.23 -23.22 -3.66
C GLY A 33 32.65 -22.74 -4.99
N LYS A 34 32.26 -23.60 -5.93
CA LYS A 34 31.60 -23.18 -7.20
C LYS A 34 30.35 -22.36 -6.95
N SER A 35 29.47 -22.82 -6.06
CA SER A 35 28.25 -22.09 -5.68
C SER A 35 28.58 -20.77 -4.93
N THR A 36 29.63 -20.81 -4.10
CA THR A 36 30.12 -19.61 -3.40
C THR A 36 30.63 -18.57 -4.37
N LEU A 37 31.32 -18.98 -5.44
CA LEU A 37 31.75 -18.07 -6.50
C LEU A 37 30.56 -17.43 -7.22
N PHE A 38 29.54 -18.21 -7.50
CA PHE A 38 28.31 -17.71 -8.11
C PHE A 38 27.60 -16.70 -7.17
N ASP A 39 27.50 -17.01 -5.89
CA ASP A 39 26.97 -16.11 -4.88
C ASP A 39 27.80 -14.84 -4.72
N LEU A 40 29.12 -14.94 -4.86
CA LEU A 40 30.02 -13.79 -4.86
C LEU A 40 29.81 -12.89 -6.08
N LEU A 41 29.64 -13.47 -7.27
CA LEU A 41 29.28 -12.70 -8.46
C LEU A 41 27.94 -11.98 -8.26
N ASP A 42 26.95 -12.64 -7.73
CA ASP A 42 25.63 -12.08 -7.43
C ASP A 42 25.72 -10.95 -6.38
N PHE A 43 26.59 -11.12 -5.38
CA PHE A 43 26.92 -10.08 -4.42
C PHE A 43 27.59 -8.87 -5.12
N CYS A 44 28.62 -9.08 -5.90
CA CYS A 44 29.29 -8.00 -6.64
C CYS A 44 28.36 -7.31 -7.64
N LEU A 45 27.36 -8.01 -8.17
CA LEU A 45 26.27 -7.46 -8.97
C LEU A 45 25.15 -6.81 -8.12
N LEU A 46 25.48 -6.33 -6.93
CA LEU A 46 24.65 -5.51 -6.05
C LEU A 46 23.42 -6.22 -5.45
N LYS A 47 23.45 -7.53 -5.27
CA LYS A 47 22.49 -8.21 -4.40
C LYS A 47 22.73 -7.82 -2.94
N GLY A 48 21.72 -7.93 -2.08
CA GLY A 48 21.87 -7.78 -0.63
C GLY A 48 22.98 -8.68 -0.05
N ASN A 49 23.33 -8.48 1.20
CA ASN A 49 24.36 -9.29 1.84
C ASN A 49 24.00 -10.78 1.80
N LYS A 50 25.02 -11.62 1.60
CA LYS A 50 24.88 -13.09 1.63
C LYS A 50 25.40 -13.62 2.97
N SER A 51 24.75 -14.64 3.49
CA SER A 51 25.10 -15.25 4.79
C SER A 51 26.53 -15.75 4.87
N PHE A 52 27.10 -16.25 3.75
CA PHE A 52 28.48 -16.73 3.74
C PHE A 52 29.52 -15.60 3.92
N LEU A 53 29.21 -14.36 3.54
CA LEU A 53 30.08 -13.20 3.72
C LEU A 53 30.17 -12.72 5.17
N ALA A 54 29.25 -13.15 6.02
CA ALA A 54 29.30 -12.86 7.46
C ALA A 54 30.32 -13.72 8.22
N ARG A 55 30.96 -14.69 7.55
CA ARG A 55 32.02 -15.49 8.16
C ARG A 55 33.28 -14.65 8.38
N GLU A 56 33.95 -14.82 9.50
CA GLU A 56 35.14 -14.07 9.89
C GLU A 56 36.24 -14.04 8.79
N GLN A 57 36.39 -15.17 8.07
CA GLN A 57 37.35 -15.28 6.98
C GLN A 57 37.16 -14.31 5.84
N PHE A 58 36.00 -13.64 5.72
CA PHE A 58 35.71 -12.66 4.66
C PHE A 58 35.62 -11.22 5.20
N SER A 59 35.86 -11.00 6.49
CA SER A 59 35.65 -9.68 7.14
C SER A 59 36.39 -8.52 6.47
N ASP A 60 37.59 -8.79 5.94
CA ASP A 60 38.49 -7.78 5.39
C ASP A 60 38.61 -7.80 3.86
N TYR A 61 37.76 -8.57 3.20
CA TYR A 61 37.77 -8.66 1.76
C TYR A 61 37.08 -7.47 1.11
N ILE A 62 37.71 -6.96 0.07
CA ILE A 62 37.12 -6.02 -0.87
C ILE A 62 37.13 -6.71 -2.23
N PHE A 63 35.95 -6.91 -2.80
CA PHE A 63 35.85 -7.54 -4.11
C PHE A 63 35.64 -6.49 -5.20
N TYR A 64 36.26 -6.73 -6.33
CA TYR A 64 36.18 -5.89 -7.53
C TYR A 64 35.64 -6.76 -8.66
N LEU A 65 34.50 -6.34 -9.22
CA LEU A 65 33.93 -6.96 -10.40
C LEU A 65 33.98 -5.99 -11.57
N GLU A 66 34.77 -6.32 -12.57
CA GLU A 66 34.85 -5.60 -13.83
C GLU A 66 33.84 -6.17 -14.83
N LEU A 67 33.00 -5.29 -15.36
CA LEU A 67 32.00 -5.57 -16.38
C LEU A 67 32.44 -4.86 -17.68
N LYS A 68 32.48 -5.60 -18.79
CA LYS A 68 32.62 -5.03 -20.12
C LYS A 68 31.25 -4.59 -20.62
N ILE A 69 31.01 -3.29 -20.76
CA ILE A 69 29.73 -2.74 -21.23
C ILE A 69 29.67 -2.87 -22.75
N ASN A 70 30.72 -2.36 -23.42
CA ASN A 70 30.92 -2.45 -24.86
C ASN A 70 32.43 -2.59 -25.18
N ASN A 71 32.81 -2.48 -26.43
CA ASN A 71 34.21 -2.68 -26.84
C ASN A 71 35.21 -1.68 -26.28
N SER A 72 34.74 -0.52 -25.78
CA SER A 72 35.59 0.57 -25.29
C SER A 72 35.20 1.09 -23.91
N LYS A 73 34.34 0.38 -23.18
CA LYS A 73 33.86 0.86 -21.88
C LYS A 73 33.74 -0.31 -20.89
N TYR A 74 34.41 -0.14 -19.77
CA TYR A 74 34.41 -1.08 -18.66
C TYR A 74 33.87 -0.39 -17.41
N LEU A 75 33.13 -1.11 -16.59
CA LEU A 75 32.65 -0.65 -15.29
C LEU A 75 33.17 -1.59 -14.22
N THR A 76 33.94 -1.07 -13.30
CA THR A 76 34.41 -1.83 -12.13
C THR A 76 33.59 -1.43 -10.90
N ILE A 77 33.01 -2.43 -10.25
CA ILE A 77 32.26 -2.29 -9.00
C ILE A 77 33.16 -2.81 -7.87
N LYS A 78 33.58 -1.91 -6.97
CA LYS A 78 34.35 -2.23 -5.76
C LYS A 78 33.37 -2.37 -4.61
N ARG A 79 33.30 -3.55 -4.02
CA ARG A 79 32.37 -3.84 -2.96
C ARG A 79 33.04 -4.50 -1.75
N PRO A 80 33.11 -3.78 -0.59
CA PRO A 80 33.58 -4.37 0.65
C PRO A 80 32.58 -5.40 1.22
N THR A 81 33.09 -6.38 1.93
CA THR A 81 32.26 -7.37 2.64
C THR A 81 31.74 -6.83 3.97
N ALA A 82 32.42 -5.88 4.59
CA ALA A 82 31.99 -5.21 5.81
C ALA A 82 30.68 -4.44 5.60
N GLY A 83 29.66 -4.75 6.36
CA GLY A 83 28.24 -4.52 6.07
C GLY A 83 27.71 -3.09 5.94
N ARG A 84 28.53 -2.03 6.17
CA ARG A 84 28.13 -0.62 6.02
C ARG A 84 29.10 0.23 5.22
N ALA A 85 30.10 -0.40 4.60
CA ALA A 85 31.05 0.35 3.78
C ALA A 85 30.39 0.77 2.46
N ASN A 86 30.72 1.98 2.00
CA ASN A 86 30.27 2.49 0.71
C ASN A 86 30.77 1.60 -0.42
N ILE A 87 29.94 1.43 -1.42
CA ILE A 87 30.29 0.77 -2.66
C ILE A 87 30.83 1.85 -3.60
N GLU A 88 31.88 1.53 -4.35
CA GLU A 88 32.53 2.46 -5.25
C GLU A 88 32.49 1.90 -6.67
N CYS A 89 32.30 2.78 -7.66
CA CYS A 89 32.31 2.37 -9.06
C CYS A 89 33.25 3.28 -9.86
N LYS A 90 33.95 2.68 -10.84
CA LYS A 90 34.83 3.34 -11.78
C LYS A 90 34.50 2.90 -13.20
N ILE A 91 34.49 3.88 -14.10
CA ILE A 91 34.38 3.64 -15.53
C ILE A 91 35.77 3.84 -16.15
N THR A 92 36.15 2.89 -17.00
CA THR A 92 37.45 2.94 -17.71
C THR A 92 37.26 2.63 -19.20
N GLU A 93 38.14 3.12 -20.04
CA GLU A 93 38.14 2.88 -21.48
C GLU A 93 38.81 1.53 -21.84
N SER A 94 39.57 0.99 -20.92
CA SER A 94 40.28 -0.29 -21.08
C SER A 94 40.18 -1.11 -19.80
N SER A 95 40.30 -2.43 -19.95
CA SER A 95 40.34 -3.35 -18.82
C SER A 95 41.55 -3.15 -17.94
N ALA A 96 41.39 -2.85 -16.66
CA ALA A 96 42.43 -2.58 -15.69
C ALA A 96 42.14 -3.15 -14.31
N MET A 97 43.16 -3.49 -13.55
CA MET A 97 43.01 -3.77 -12.11
C MET A 97 43.14 -2.45 -11.33
N LEU A 98 42.16 -2.18 -10.49
CA LEU A 98 42.01 -0.91 -9.77
C LEU A 98 42.34 -1.04 -8.28
N LEU A 99 43.30 -1.90 -7.90
CA LEU A 99 43.68 -2.14 -6.50
C LEU A 99 44.30 -0.88 -5.83
N ASP A 100 45.10 -0.14 -6.58
CA ASP A 100 45.89 1.00 -6.07
C ASP A 100 45.28 2.36 -6.41
N ILE A 101 44.03 2.38 -6.88
CA ILE A 101 43.33 3.61 -7.26
C ILE A 101 42.53 4.16 -6.09
N GLU A 102 42.74 5.42 -5.75
CA GLU A 102 42.03 6.13 -4.69
C GLU A 102 40.75 6.85 -5.20
N GLU A 103 40.75 7.27 -6.46
CA GLU A 103 39.62 8.03 -7.03
C GLU A 103 38.66 7.13 -7.84
N PHE A 104 37.45 7.02 -7.35
CA PHE A 104 36.34 6.38 -8.03
C PHE A 104 35.30 7.41 -8.48
N ASP A 105 34.59 7.15 -9.57
CA ASP A 105 33.64 8.09 -10.17
C ASP A 105 32.41 8.30 -9.26
N ILE A 106 32.06 7.29 -8.49
CA ILE A 106 31.00 7.35 -7.49
C ILE A 106 31.33 6.48 -6.28
N LYS A 107 30.96 6.98 -5.09
CA LYS A 107 31.07 6.28 -3.81
C LYS A 107 29.82 6.54 -2.99
N ASP A 108 28.96 5.54 -2.83
CA ASP A 108 27.70 5.71 -2.13
C ASP A 108 27.16 4.37 -1.59
N GLY A 109 25.98 4.43 -0.97
CA GLY A 109 25.24 3.26 -0.52
C GLY A 109 24.64 2.45 -1.68
N LEU A 110 24.22 1.21 -1.35
CA LEU A 110 23.77 0.19 -2.31
C LEU A 110 22.72 0.71 -3.32
N GLU A 111 21.72 1.44 -2.86
CA GLU A 111 20.58 1.85 -3.72
C GLU A 111 21.02 2.89 -4.77
N LYS A 112 21.84 3.87 -4.39
CA LYS A 112 22.36 4.87 -5.33
C LYS A 112 23.29 4.25 -6.36
N ILE A 113 24.13 3.31 -5.93
CA ILE A 113 25.00 2.56 -6.83
C ILE A 113 24.19 1.71 -7.82
N LYS A 114 23.10 1.08 -7.40
CA LYS A 114 22.19 0.38 -8.31
C LYS A 114 21.66 1.30 -9.41
N ILE A 115 21.23 2.51 -9.04
CA ILE A 115 20.75 3.53 -10.00
C ILE A 115 21.89 3.92 -10.98
N PHE A 116 23.09 4.13 -10.47
CA PHE A 116 24.24 4.46 -11.30
C PHE A 116 24.55 3.34 -12.30
N VAL A 117 24.66 2.10 -11.81
CA VAL A 117 24.94 0.92 -12.65
C VAL A 117 23.83 0.69 -13.68
N GLN A 118 22.58 0.87 -13.29
CA GLN A 118 21.42 0.80 -14.18
C GLN A 118 21.53 1.77 -15.35
N LYS A 119 21.88 3.02 -15.05
CA LYS A 119 22.07 4.07 -16.06
C LYS A 119 23.22 3.72 -17.02
N GLU A 120 24.34 3.26 -16.49
CA GLU A 120 25.51 2.90 -17.28
C GLU A 120 25.30 1.66 -18.17
N LEU A 121 24.45 0.75 -17.73
CA LEU A 121 24.02 -0.44 -18.48
C LEU A 121 22.83 -0.17 -19.42
N ASN A 122 22.29 1.04 -19.41
CA ASN A 122 21.14 1.46 -20.23
C ASN A 122 19.89 0.59 -20.04
N PHE A 123 19.58 0.23 -18.80
CA PHE A 123 18.30 -0.43 -18.47
C PHE A 123 17.20 0.61 -18.26
N GLU A 124 16.13 0.53 -19.02
CA GLU A 124 15.09 1.55 -19.07
C GLU A 124 14.12 1.53 -17.88
N LEU A 125 13.96 0.40 -17.19
CA LEU A 125 13.04 0.25 -16.05
C LEU A 125 13.75 0.33 -14.71
N ASP A 126 13.04 0.81 -13.68
CA ASP A 126 13.54 1.29 -12.38
C ASP A 126 14.15 0.22 -11.44
N ASP A 127 14.47 -0.98 -11.89
CA ASP A 127 15.07 -1.98 -11.00
C ASP A 127 16.11 -2.84 -11.71
N TYR A 128 17.36 -2.40 -11.63
CA TYR A 128 18.52 -3.12 -12.13
C TYR A 128 18.54 -4.59 -11.67
N ARG A 129 18.21 -4.86 -10.40
CA ARG A 129 18.27 -6.21 -9.85
C ARG A 129 17.23 -7.16 -10.46
N ARG A 130 16.09 -6.62 -10.86
CA ARG A 130 15.06 -7.41 -11.56
C ARG A 130 15.57 -7.91 -12.92
N TYR A 131 16.33 -7.08 -13.65
CA TYR A 131 16.97 -7.52 -14.90
C TYR A 131 17.99 -8.63 -14.63
N ILE A 132 18.88 -8.40 -13.67
CA ILE A 132 19.95 -9.37 -13.35
C ILE A 132 19.40 -10.73 -12.97
N THR A 133 18.24 -10.81 -12.32
CA THR A 133 17.59 -12.08 -11.94
C THR A 133 17.30 -12.99 -13.14
N TYR A 134 17.10 -12.44 -14.33
CA TYR A 134 16.90 -13.24 -15.56
C TYR A 134 18.21 -13.79 -16.14
N PHE A 135 19.34 -13.18 -15.83
CA PHE A 135 20.65 -13.60 -16.34
C PHE A 135 21.41 -14.49 -15.36
N LEU A 136 21.14 -14.35 -14.06
CA LEU A 136 21.76 -15.16 -13.02
C LEU A 136 20.81 -16.26 -12.57
N ARG A 137 21.26 -17.51 -12.70
CA ARG A 137 20.52 -18.69 -12.22
C ARG A 137 21.43 -19.48 -11.29
N ASP A 138 21.00 -19.62 -10.05
CA ASP A 138 21.64 -20.48 -9.08
C ASP A 138 21.14 -21.93 -9.21
N GLN A 139 21.70 -22.79 -8.37
CA GLN A 139 21.39 -24.22 -8.38
C GLN A 139 19.91 -24.50 -8.09
N ASP A 140 19.25 -23.66 -7.30
CA ASP A 140 17.85 -23.79 -6.91
C ASP A 140 16.88 -23.35 -8.02
N ASN A 141 17.34 -22.54 -8.97
CA ASN A 141 16.53 -21.92 -10.02
C ASN A 141 16.66 -22.59 -11.40
N GLN A 142 17.39 -23.71 -11.53
CA GLN A 142 17.64 -24.33 -12.82
C GLN A 142 16.52 -25.25 -13.31
N SER A 143 15.55 -25.64 -12.48
CA SER A 143 14.60 -26.71 -12.75
C SER A 143 13.55 -26.38 -13.84
N ASP A 144 13.24 -25.11 -14.11
CA ASP A 144 12.29 -24.72 -15.15
C ASP A 144 12.69 -23.40 -15.81
N VAL A 145 13.35 -23.53 -16.97
CA VAL A 145 13.90 -22.39 -17.73
C VAL A 145 12.81 -21.49 -18.32
N PHE A 146 11.63 -22.04 -18.58
CA PHE A 146 10.53 -21.33 -19.25
C PHE A 146 9.55 -20.67 -18.28
N ARG A 147 9.65 -20.93 -16.99
CA ARG A 147 8.79 -20.34 -15.98
C ARG A 147 9.31 -18.97 -15.54
N LEU A 148 9.00 -17.96 -16.34
CA LEU A 148 9.56 -16.61 -16.19
C LEU A 148 9.12 -15.90 -14.90
N ASN A 149 7.92 -16.16 -14.39
CA ASN A 149 7.43 -15.59 -13.15
C ASN A 149 8.03 -16.23 -11.87
N LYS A 150 8.75 -17.32 -11.98
CA LYS A 150 9.36 -18.04 -10.85
C LYS A 150 10.43 -17.22 -10.12
N PHE A 151 11.12 -16.34 -10.83
CA PHE A 151 12.22 -15.54 -10.29
C PHE A 151 11.76 -14.25 -9.61
N LEU A 152 10.55 -13.81 -9.91
CA LEU A 152 9.92 -12.63 -9.31
C LEU A 152 8.61 -13.10 -8.73
N ARG A 153 8.46 -12.97 -7.40
CA ARG A 153 7.17 -13.12 -6.72
C ARG A 153 6.32 -11.94 -7.16
N SER A 154 5.59 -12.08 -8.26
CA SER A 154 5.00 -10.87 -8.74
C SER A 154 3.86 -11.13 -9.70
N ASN A 155 2.93 -10.22 -9.61
CA ASN A 155 1.87 -10.03 -10.57
C ASN A 155 2.45 -9.71 -11.96
N ASP A 156 1.65 -9.85 -12.96
CA ASP A 156 2.02 -9.56 -14.37
C ASP A 156 2.68 -8.20 -14.58
N ILE A 157 2.32 -7.21 -13.77
CA ILE A 157 2.88 -5.86 -13.80
C ILE A 157 4.38 -5.81 -13.46
N ASP A 158 4.86 -6.75 -12.66
CA ASP A 158 6.24 -6.72 -12.15
C ASP A 158 7.24 -7.35 -13.11
N TYR A 159 6.86 -8.44 -13.80
CA TYR A 159 7.81 -9.18 -14.63
C TYR A 159 7.62 -9.00 -16.15
N LYS A 160 6.37 -8.85 -16.62
CA LYS A 160 6.11 -8.73 -18.06
C LYS A 160 6.75 -7.50 -18.70
N PRO A 161 6.76 -6.31 -18.06
CA PRO A 161 7.47 -5.15 -18.60
C PRO A 161 8.98 -5.38 -18.74
N ILE A 162 9.60 -6.06 -17.78
CA ILE A 162 11.03 -6.37 -17.80
C ILE A 162 11.35 -7.32 -18.96
N ILE A 163 10.58 -8.40 -19.08
CA ILE A 163 10.75 -9.36 -20.19
C ILE A 163 10.55 -8.64 -21.52
N SER A 164 9.56 -7.74 -21.63
CA SER A 164 9.33 -6.97 -22.83
C SER A 164 10.54 -6.13 -23.21
N ASN A 165 11.17 -5.44 -22.25
CA ASN A 165 12.40 -4.69 -22.48
C ASN A 165 13.56 -5.61 -22.92
N LEU A 166 13.71 -6.77 -22.30
CA LEU A 166 14.75 -7.75 -22.68
C LEU A 166 14.56 -8.28 -24.10
N LEU A 167 13.32 -8.29 -24.60
CA LEU A 167 12.98 -8.65 -25.98
C LEU A 167 13.03 -7.45 -26.95
N GLY A 168 13.47 -6.26 -26.48
CA GLY A 168 13.52 -5.05 -27.29
C GLY A 168 12.16 -4.38 -27.51
N ILE A 169 11.14 -4.75 -26.72
CA ILE A 169 9.81 -4.14 -26.74
C ILE A 169 9.74 -3.13 -25.59
N ASN A 170 9.14 -1.96 -25.84
CA ASN A 170 9.03 -0.91 -24.81
C ASN A 170 8.21 -1.37 -23.59
N GLY A 171 8.90 -1.73 -22.51
CA GLY A 171 8.32 -2.25 -21.28
C GLY A 171 7.48 -1.23 -20.52
N GLU A 172 7.79 0.09 -20.59
CA GLU A 172 7.00 1.13 -19.95
C GLU A 172 5.56 1.18 -20.48
N LYS A 173 5.38 1.03 -21.77
CA LYS A 173 4.04 0.96 -22.37
C LYS A 173 3.29 -0.30 -21.94
N ILE A 174 3.99 -1.41 -21.77
CA ILE A 174 3.40 -2.65 -21.25
C ILE A 174 3.00 -2.46 -19.77
N LYS A 175 3.88 -1.83 -18.97
CA LYS A 175 3.61 -1.50 -17.56
C LYS A 175 2.38 -0.62 -17.39
N ARG A 176 2.22 0.42 -18.26
CA ARG A 176 1.07 1.33 -18.22
C ARG A 176 -0.26 0.59 -18.33
N LYS A 177 -0.35 -0.44 -19.18
CA LYS A 177 -1.54 -1.29 -19.28
C LYS A 177 -1.90 -1.92 -17.92
N TYR A 178 -0.95 -2.53 -17.24
CA TYR A 178 -1.20 -3.21 -15.97
C TYR A 178 -1.51 -2.23 -14.83
N VAL A 179 -0.89 -1.04 -14.84
CA VAL A 179 -1.24 0.04 -13.92
C VAL A 179 -2.71 0.42 -14.09
N LEU A 180 -3.15 0.67 -15.33
CA LEU A 180 -4.54 1.00 -15.62
C LEU A 180 -5.51 -0.13 -15.25
N ASP A 181 -5.15 -1.38 -15.50
CA ASP A 181 -5.97 -2.53 -15.10
C ASP A 181 -6.18 -2.54 -13.56
N ASN A 182 -5.13 -2.31 -12.78
CA ASN A 182 -5.21 -2.25 -11.32
C ASN A 182 -6.04 -1.03 -10.83
N GLU A 183 -5.85 0.14 -11.44
CA GLU A 183 -6.64 1.34 -11.14
C GLU A 183 -8.13 1.12 -11.41
N ILE A 184 -8.46 0.51 -12.55
CA ILE A 184 -9.84 0.15 -12.94
C ILE A 184 -10.45 -0.83 -11.94
N GLU A 185 -9.70 -1.85 -11.52
CA GLU A 185 -10.18 -2.80 -10.52
C GLU A 185 -10.41 -2.14 -9.15
N ALA A 186 -9.54 -1.22 -8.74
CA ALA A 186 -9.70 -0.48 -7.49
C ALA A 186 -10.98 0.37 -7.52
N ILE A 187 -11.20 1.13 -8.61
CA ILE A 187 -12.42 1.94 -8.77
C ILE A 187 -13.68 1.05 -8.78
N LYS A 188 -13.64 -0.10 -9.45
CA LYS A 188 -14.77 -1.04 -9.46
C LYS A 188 -15.11 -1.57 -8.07
N ARG A 189 -14.11 -1.92 -7.27
CA ARG A 189 -14.32 -2.37 -5.88
C ARG A 189 -14.95 -1.26 -5.04
N GLU A 190 -14.44 -0.04 -5.16
CA GLU A 190 -14.99 1.13 -4.48
C GLU A 190 -16.44 1.41 -4.89
N LEU A 191 -16.74 1.34 -6.19
CA LEU A 191 -18.11 1.48 -6.69
C LEU A 191 -19.04 0.44 -6.09
N THR A 192 -18.64 -0.84 -6.08
CA THR A 192 -19.44 -1.92 -5.51
C THR A 192 -19.72 -1.68 -4.03
N PHE A 193 -18.73 -1.22 -3.28
CA PHE A 193 -18.89 -0.88 -1.87
C PHE A 193 -19.89 0.27 -1.68
N LYS A 194 -19.69 1.40 -2.35
CA LYS A 194 -20.57 2.57 -2.27
C LYS A 194 -22.02 2.26 -2.73
N GLU A 195 -22.18 1.45 -3.78
CA GLU A 195 -23.50 1.02 -4.24
C GLU A 195 -24.23 0.15 -3.19
N SER A 196 -23.47 -0.64 -2.42
CA SER A 196 -24.05 -1.41 -1.31
C SER A 196 -24.55 -0.52 -0.17
N GLU A 197 -23.90 0.62 0.09
CA GLU A 197 -24.30 1.58 1.12
C GLU A 197 -25.58 2.35 0.77
N LEU A 198 -25.85 2.56 -0.52
CA LEU A 198 -27.10 3.20 -0.96
C LEU A 198 -28.34 2.33 -0.66
N GLY A 199 -28.19 1.01 -0.61
CA GLY A 199 -29.29 0.07 -0.34
C GLY A 199 -30.34 0.06 -1.46
N SER A 200 -31.58 0.47 -1.16
CA SER A 200 -32.71 0.46 -2.12
C SER A 200 -32.76 1.68 -3.04
N TYR A 201 -32.02 2.74 -2.74
CA TYR A 201 -32.08 3.97 -3.54
C TYR A 201 -31.37 3.79 -4.89
N ARG A 202 -32.08 4.11 -5.97
CA ARG A 202 -31.60 3.94 -7.35
C ARG A 202 -31.32 5.25 -8.06
N THR A 203 -31.91 6.35 -7.60
CA THR A 203 -31.80 7.67 -8.22
C THR A 203 -31.60 8.74 -7.17
N LYS A 204 -30.95 9.84 -7.56
CA LYS A 204 -30.68 11.00 -6.73
C LYS A 204 -31.99 11.70 -6.36
N GLU A 205 -32.89 11.81 -7.34
CA GLU A 205 -34.19 12.46 -7.21
C GLU A 205 -35.05 11.79 -6.11
N ALA A 206 -35.00 10.45 -6.01
CA ALA A 206 -35.73 9.74 -4.98
C ALA A 206 -35.25 10.09 -3.56
N ILE A 207 -33.96 10.29 -3.39
CA ILE A 207 -33.37 10.71 -2.11
C ILE A 207 -33.75 12.16 -1.79
N GLU A 208 -33.64 13.04 -2.79
CA GLU A 208 -33.98 14.47 -2.63
C GLU A 208 -35.47 14.65 -2.32
N GLU A 209 -36.34 13.90 -2.98
CA GLU A 209 -37.78 13.94 -2.70
C GLU A 209 -38.10 13.51 -1.27
N GLU A 210 -37.46 12.43 -0.79
CA GLU A 210 -37.63 11.94 0.58
C GLU A 210 -37.08 12.94 1.61
N ILE A 211 -35.94 13.58 1.34
CA ILE A 211 -35.40 14.67 2.16
C ILE A 211 -36.40 15.82 2.24
N ASN A 212 -37.00 16.22 1.12
CA ASN A 212 -37.97 17.29 1.09
C ASN A 212 -39.24 16.96 1.92
N VAL A 213 -39.72 15.72 1.83
CA VAL A 213 -40.86 15.26 2.62
C VAL A 213 -40.54 15.32 4.11
N TYR A 214 -39.41 14.73 4.56
CA TYR A 214 -39.03 14.75 5.98
C TYR A 214 -38.70 16.17 6.48
N SER A 215 -38.12 17.03 5.62
CA SER A 215 -37.82 18.41 5.98
C SER A 215 -39.11 19.20 6.26
N LYS A 216 -40.15 19.06 5.43
CA LYS A 216 -41.46 19.68 5.66
C LYS A 216 -42.10 19.18 6.96
N GLN A 217 -42.06 17.84 7.17
CA GLN A 217 -42.56 17.25 8.41
C GLN A 217 -41.81 17.74 9.65
N SER A 218 -40.46 17.87 9.54
CA SER A 218 -39.61 18.34 10.62
C SER A 218 -39.94 19.80 10.99
N ILE A 219 -40.13 20.67 10.01
CA ILE A 219 -40.49 22.08 10.22
C ILE A 219 -41.87 22.18 10.90
N GLU A 220 -42.85 21.40 10.42
CA GLU A 220 -44.20 21.39 11.01
C GLU A 220 -44.18 20.89 12.47
N LYS A 221 -43.42 19.82 12.75
CA LYS A 221 -43.28 19.29 14.11
C LYS A 221 -42.49 20.22 15.02
N GLU A 222 -41.44 20.88 14.50
CA GLU A 222 -40.72 21.92 15.27
C GLU A 222 -41.56 23.14 15.61
N GLN A 223 -42.45 23.56 14.70
CA GLN A 223 -43.38 24.63 15.01
C GLN A 223 -44.32 24.25 16.13
N ARG A 224 -44.91 23.05 16.04
CA ARG A 224 -45.77 22.51 17.11
C ARG A 224 -45.03 22.36 18.43
N TYR A 225 -43.75 21.96 18.39
CA TYR A 225 -42.89 21.84 19.57
C TYR A 225 -42.58 23.22 20.20
N LYS A 226 -42.37 24.26 19.38
CA LYS A 226 -42.16 25.64 19.85
C LYS A 226 -43.43 26.31 20.36
N GLU A 227 -44.55 25.99 19.75
CA GLU A 227 -45.87 26.53 20.15
C GLU A 227 -46.45 25.79 21.36
N PHE A 228 -45.76 24.74 21.84
CA PHE A 228 -46.18 23.99 23.00
C PHE A 228 -46.05 24.89 24.25
N ASP A 229 -47.16 25.54 24.61
CA ASP A 229 -47.24 26.52 25.71
C ASP A 229 -47.29 25.76 27.04
N PHE A 230 -46.13 25.72 27.71
CA PHE A 230 -46.08 25.32 29.09
C PHE A 230 -46.59 26.45 29.93
N TYR A 231 -47.59 26.23 30.75
CA TYR A 231 -48.04 27.14 31.83
C TYR A 231 -46.91 27.34 32.86
N LEU A 232 -45.81 27.94 32.42
CA LEU A 232 -44.57 28.09 33.19
C LEU A 232 -44.53 29.40 33.96
N GLU A 233 -45.27 30.40 33.53
CA GLU A 233 -45.30 31.72 34.17
C GLU A 233 -45.89 31.71 35.60
N GLU A 234 -46.80 30.78 35.89
CA GLU A 234 -47.41 30.72 37.23
C GLU A 234 -46.52 30.14 38.32
N LYS A 235 -45.39 29.49 38.01
CA LYS A 235 -44.53 28.79 38.98
C LYS A 235 -43.10 29.29 39.06
N GLY A 236 -42.76 30.44 38.50
CA GLY A 236 -41.45 31.05 38.63
C GLY A 236 -40.29 30.26 37.96
N ILE A 237 -40.61 29.34 37.10
CA ILE A 237 -39.59 28.58 36.33
C ILE A 237 -39.46 29.28 34.99
N SER A 238 -38.32 29.87 34.75
CA SER A 238 -38.04 30.60 33.50
C SER A 238 -38.03 29.66 32.30
N LYS A 239 -38.81 30.00 31.27
CA LYS A 239 -38.82 29.31 29.96
C LYS A 239 -37.40 29.28 29.37
N GLU A 240 -36.59 30.27 29.68
CA GLU A 240 -35.17 30.33 29.27
C GLU A 240 -34.30 29.26 29.89
N LEU A 241 -34.56 28.85 31.15
CA LEU A 241 -33.80 27.82 31.82
C LEU A 241 -34.04 26.44 31.21
N ILE A 242 -35.28 26.14 30.84
CA ILE A 242 -35.65 24.88 30.19
C ILE A 242 -35.05 24.86 28.78
N ASN A 243 -35.18 25.94 28.01
CA ASN A 243 -34.60 26.02 26.67
C ASN A 243 -33.09 25.87 26.71
N LYS A 244 -32.38 26.40 27.71
CA LYS A 244 -30.92 26.17 27.87
C LYS A 244 -30.60 24.69 28.09
N ILE A 245 -31.27 24.03 29.02
CA ILE A 245 -31.06 22.62 29.31
C ILE A 245 -31.34 21.75 28.07
N GLU A 246 -32.41 22.04 27.32
CA GLU A 246 -32.76 21.31 26.12
C GLU A 246 -31.77 21.54 24.98
N THR A 247 -31.24 22.77 24.84
CA THR A 247 -30.18 23.05 23.89
C THR A 247 -28.90 22.30 24.24
N GLU A 248 -28.49 22.28 25.51
CA GLU A 248 -27.34 21.50 25.98
C GLU A 248 -27.52 20.00 25.76
N ILE A 249 -28.69 19.44 26.06
CA ILE A 249 -29.02 18.03 25.80
C ILE A 249 -28.95 17.73 24.30
N SER A 250 -29.43 18.63 23.45
CA SER A 250 -29.36 18.46 21.99
C SER A 250 -27.92 18.42 21.48
N ILE A 251 -27.08 19.35 21.92
CA ILE A 251 -25.67 19.44 21.55
C ILE A 251 -24.91 18.16 21.98
N LEU A 252 -25.10 17.74 23.24
CA LEU A 252 -24.45 16.53 23.76
C LEU A 252 -24.90 15.25 23.03
N ASN A 253 -26.17 15.16 22.64
CA ASN A 253 -26.65 14.04 21.83
C ASN A 253 -26.07 14.04 20.42
N GLU A 254 -25.89 15.20 19.78
CA GLU A 254 -25.23 15.32 18.48
C GLU A 254 -23.77 14.89 18.58
N GLU A 255 -23.06 15.32 19.63
CA GLU A 255 -21.66 14.95 19.88
C GLU A 255 -21.51 13.46 20.16
N ARG A 256 -22.34 12.88 21.02
CA ARG A 256 -22.39 11.43 21.27
C ARG A 256 -22.64 10.62 19.99
N ASN A 257 -23.57 11.07 19.14
CA ASN A 257 -23.86 10.40 17.88
C ASN A 257 -22.70 10.52 16.89
N SER A 258 -21.95 11.61 16.92
CA SER A 258 -20.72 11.75 16.13
C SER A 258 -19.66 10.77 16.58
N LEU A 259 -19.38 10.68 17.88
CA LEU A 259 -18.41 9.75 18.45
C LEU A 259 -18.79 8.29 18.20
N ASN A 260 -20.08 7.95 18.28
CA ASN A 260 -20.54 6.60 17.93
C ASN A 260 -20.28 6.25 16.46
N ARG A 261 -20.45 7.19 15.54
CA ARG A 261 -20.10 6.99 14.12
C ARG A 261 -18.61 6.73 13.93
N GLU A 262 -17.75 7.46 14.66
CA GLU A 262 -16.30 7.21 14.62
C GLU A 262 -15.94 5.82 15.17
N ILE A 263 -16.58 5.40 16.26
CA ILE A 263 -16.39 4.05 16.82
C ILE A 263 -16.84 2.98 15.83
N ASP A 264 -17.97 3.18 15.16
CA ASP A 264 -18.47 2.24 14.13
C ASP A 264 -17.50 2.15 12.94
N TYR A 265 -16.92 3.30 12.54
CA TYR A 265 -15.88 3.33 11.52
C TYR A 265 -14.63 2.55 11.95
N ILE A 266 -14.17 2.76 13.19
CA ILE A 266 -13.03 2.02 13.76
C ILE A 266 -13.35 0.52 13.82
N ASN A 267 -14.52 0.13 14.28
CA ASN A 267 -14.92 -1.28 14.35
C ASN A 267 -14.92 -1.94 12.98
N LYS A 268 -15.50 -1.29 11.97
CA LYS A 268 -15.48 -1.79 10.58
C LYS A 268 -14.04 -1.88 10.03
N SER A 269 -13.20 -0.93 10.39
CA SER A 269 -11.79 -0.95 9.98
C SER A 269 -11.02 -2.10 10.64
N LEU A 270 -11.29 -2.37 11.91
CA LEU A 270 -10.72 -3.49 12.64
C LEU A 270 -11.20 -4.85 12.11
N GLU A 271 -12.47 -4.97 11.72
CA GLU A 271 -13.03 -6.19 11.14
C GLU A 271 -12.48 -6.48 9.74
N ASN A 272 -12.31 -5.44 8.91
CA ASN A 272 -11.79 -5.58 7.55
C ASN A 272 -10.28 -5.89 7.50
N GLU A 273 -9.50 -5.47 8.51
CA GLU A 273 -8.06 -5.79 8.58
C GLU A 273 -7.79 -7.22 9.05
N ILE A 274 -8.70 -7.83 9.80
CA ILE A 274 -8.63 -9.25 10.18
C ILE A 274 -8.84 -10.17 8.97
N ALA A 275 -9.46 -9.66 7.91
CA ALA A 275 -9.75 -10.40 6.68
C ALA A 275 -8.62 -10.37 5.62
N ILE A 276 -7.44 -9.83 5.92
CA ILE A 276 -6.25 -10.09 5.10
C ILE A 276 -5.84 -11.54 5.39
N ASP A 277 -6.29 -12.41 4.52
CA ASP A 277 -6.06 -13.86 4.62
C ASP A 277 -4.55 -14.16 4.44
N ILE A 278 -3.85 -14.13 5.57
CA ILE A 278 -2.42 -14.52 5.63
C ILE A 278 -2.27 -16.00 5.25
N THR A 279 -3.35 -16.79 5.32
CA THR A 279 -3.32 -18.23 5.01
C THR A 279 -3.01 -18.52 3.53
N ASP A 280 -3.47 -17.68 2.60
CA ASP A 280 -3.11 -17.80 1.19
C ASP A 280 -1.64 -17.45 0.94
N ILE A 281 -1.09 -16.51 1.70
CA ILE A 281 0.32 -16.12 1.63
C ILE A 281 1.19 -17.21 2.31
N ASP A 282 0.76 -17.75 3.43
CA ASP A 282 1.45 -18.87 4.11
C ASP A 282 1.37 -20.17 3.30
N GLY A 283 0.27 -20.42 2.58
CA GLY A 283 0.14 -21.55 1.66
C GLY A 283 1.13 -21.47 0.49
N LEU A 284 1.18 -20.31 -0.16
CA LEU A 284 2.17 -20.04 -1.21
C LEU A 284 3.61 -20.07 -0.69
N PHE A 285 3.85 -19.65 0.55
CA PHE A 285 5.16 -19.68 1.18
C PHE A 285 5.61 -21.10 1.52
N ASN A 286 4.70 -21.95 2.00
CA ASN A 286 5.02 -23.34 2.30
C ASN A 286 5.31 -24.16 1.03
N GLU A 287 4.64 -23.88 -0.09
CA GLU A 287 4.98 -24.42 -1.40
C GLU A 287 6.35 -23.91 -1.90
N MET A 288 6.73 -22.69 -1.52
CA MET A 288 7.98 -22.04 -1.92
C MET A 288 9.16 -22.33 -0.98
N ASN A 289 8.93 -22.79 0.24
CA ASN A 289 9.95 -23.20 1.21
C ASN A 289 10.84 -24.36 0.68
N ILE A 290 10.35 -25.09 -0.32
CA ILE A 290 11.09 -26.17 -1.00
C ILE A 290 12.14 -25.59 -1.98
N LEU A 291 12.05 -24.27 -2.32
CA LEU A 291 12.74 -23.70 -3.49
C LEU A 291 13.69 -22.53 -3.18
N PHE A 292 13.78 -22.01 -1.94
CA PHE A 292 14.55 -20.80 -1.64
C PHE A 292 15.63 -20.95 -0.57
N PRO A 293 16.82 -20.31 -0.77
CA PRO A 293 17.88 -20.25 0.23
C PRO A 293 17.44 -19.53 1.52
N ASN A 294 18.09 -19.87 2.65
CA ASN A 294 17.78 -19.31 3.98
C ASN A 294 17.76 -17.78 4.04
N ASP A 295 18.55 -17.08 3.20
CA ASP A 295 18.63 -15.62 3.18
C ASP A 295 17.34 -14.94 2.67
N LEU A 296 16.63 -15.61 1.75
CA LEU A 296 15.29 -15.14 1.29
C LEU A 296 14.24 -15.37 2.36
N LYS A 297 14.40 -16.41 3.15
CA LYS A 297 13.53 -16.69 4.30
C LYS A 297 13.63 -15.57 5.35
N VAL A 298 14.85 -15.16 5.70
CA VAL A 298 15.09 -14.06 6.65
C VAL A 298 14.54 -12.73 6.14
N ASN A 299 14.70 -12.42 4.85
CA ASN A 299 14.14 -11.19 4.27
C ASN A 299 12.61 -11.22 4.22
N TYR A 300 12.02 -12.36 3.93
CA TYR A 300 10.57 -12.53 3.97
C TYR A 300 10.03 -12.42 5.39
N GLU A 301 10.66 -13.11 6.34
CA GLU A 301 10.29 -13.02 7.76
C GLU A 301 10.41 -11.59 8.28
N ASN A 302 11.43 -10.83 7.85
CA ASN A 302 11.58 -9.41 8.18
C ASN A 302 10.48 -8.53 7.55
N VAL A 303 10.10 -8.78 6.31
CA VAL A 303 9.00 -8.05 5.64
C VAL A 303 7.66 -8.40 6.30
N ILE A 304 7.43 -9.66 6.61
CA ILE A 304 6.22 -10.09 7.33
C ILE A 304 6.19 -9.49 8.74
N SER A 305 7.32 -9.53 9.47
CA SER A 305 7.40 -8.94 10.81
C SER A 305 7.21 -7.43 10.78
N PHE A 306 7.79 -6.73 9.80
CA PHE A 306 7.59 -5.30 9.60
C PHE A 306 6.13 -4.96 9.26
N ASN A 307 5.51 -5.70 8.34
CA ASN A 307 4.09 -5.49 8.02
C ASN A 307 3.19 -5.82 9.21
N LYS A 308 3.49 -6.90 9.96
CA LYS A 308 2.79 -7.19 11.21
C LYS A 308 2.93 -6.06 12.22
N GLN A 309 4.12 -5.52 12.40
CA GLN A 309 4.37 -4.40 13.30
C GLN A 309 3.58 -3.14 12.86
N ILE A 310 3.56 -2.80 11.58
CA ILE A 310 2.75 -1.69 11.07
C ILE A 310 1.25 -1.93 11.34
N ILE A 311 0.78 -3.15 11.10
CA ILE A 311 -0.62 -3.52 11.36
C ILE A 311 -0.89 -3.44 12.87
N GLU A 312 -0.01 -3.97 13.70
CA GLU A 312 -0.14 -3.92 15.16
C GLU A 312 -0.13 -2.48 15.68
N GLU A 313 0.78 -1.62 15.21
CA GLU A 313 0.82 -0.20 15.56
C GLU A 313 -0.47 0.53 15.14
N ARG A 314 -0.96 0.27 13.93
CA ARG A 314 -2.22 0.83 13.43
C ARG A 314 -3.42 0.34 14.24
N LEU A 315 -3.47 -0.97 14.53
CA LEU A 315 -4.50 -1.56 15.40
C LEU A 315 -4.44 -0.98 16.81
N GLN A 316 -3.23 -0.71 17.31
CA GLN A 316 -3.02 -0.07 18.61
C GLN A 316 -3.59 1.36 18.62
N VAL A 317 -3.29 2.17 17.62
CA VAL A 317 -3.84 3.52 17.47
C VAL A 317 -5.38 3.49 17.39
N PHE A 318 -5.95 2.56 16.63
CA PHE A 318 -7.41 2.42 16.56
C PHE A 318 -8.02 2.00 17.92
N LYS A 319 -7.35 1.12 18.66
CA LYS A 319 -7.79 0.73 20.01
C LYS A 319 -7.70 1.91 20.98
N GLU A 320 -6.64 2.69 20.93
CA GLU A 320 -6.44 3.88 21.77
C GLU A 320 -7.50 4.93 21.48
N ASN A 321 -7.72 5.27 20.20
CA ASN A 321 -8.77 6.20 19.79
C ASN A 321 -10.16 5.71 20.21
N LYS A 322 -10.43 4.39 20.07
CA LYS A 322 -11.70 3.81 20.51
C LYS A 322 -11.90 3.95 22.02
N ILE A 323 -10.87 3.72 22.82
CA ILE A 323 -10.91 3.88 24.28
C ILE A 323 -11.14 5.36 24.63
N GLU A 324 -10.45 6.28 23.94
CA GLU A 324 -10.66 7.72 24.11
C GLU A 324 -12.10 8.14 23.80
N TYR A 325 -12.63 7.71 22.65
CA TYR A 325 -14.01 8.02 22.25
C TYR A 325 -15.04 7.40 23.21
N LEU A 326 -14.81 6.18 23.70
CA LEU A 326 -15.67 5.56 24.70
C LEU A 326 -15.63 6.34 26.02
N THR A 327 -14.46 6.85 26.43
CA THR A 327 -14.32 7.67 27.62
C THR A 327 -15.04 9.02 27.45
N GLN A 328 -14.97 9.62 26.26
CA GLN A 328 -15.71 10.86 25.95
C GLN A 328 -17.22 10.60 25.97
N ILE A 329 -17.68 9.47 25.41
CA ILE A 329 -19.10 9.07 25.47
C ILE A 329 -19.57 8.88 26.89
N ASP A 330 -18.79 8.21 27.76
CA ASP A 330 -19.13 8.02 29.17
C ASP A 330 -19.29 9.36 29.90
N ASN A 331 -18.38 10.31 29.66
CA ASN A 331 -18.49 11.66 30.18
C ASN A 331 -19.77 12.38 29.71
N ILE A 332 -20.05 12.30 28.39
CA ILE A 332 -21.27 12.89 27.80
C ILE A 332 -22.52 12.23 28.40
N GLU A 333 -22.52 10.89 28.60
CA GLU A 333 -23.65 10.19 29.22
C GLU A 333 -23.88 10.60 30.67
N ASN A 334 -22.80 10.81 31.43
CA ASN A 334 -22.88 11.32 32.78
C ASN A 334 -23.44 12.76 32.81
N GLU A 335 -23.02 13.63 31.89
CA GLU A 335 -23.58 14.97 31.75
C GLU A 335 -25.05 14.96 31.33
N LEU A 336 -25.39 14.12 30.36
CA LEU A 336 -26.79 13.90 29.93
C LEU A 336 -27.65 13.38 31.07
N LEU A 337 -27.11 12.47 31.91
CA LEU A 337 -27.83 11.98 33.09
C LEU A 337 -28.08 13.11 34.09
N SER A 338 -27.08 13.96 34.34
CA SER A 338 -27.17 15.13 35.20
C SER A 338 -28.22 16.11 34.68
N LEU A 339 -28.16 16.47 33.39
CA LEU A 339 -29.10 17.37 32.74
C LEU A 339 -30.53 16.83 32.71
N ASN A 340 -30.68 15.54 32.41
CA ASN A 340 -31.98 14.85 32.44
C ASN A 340 -32.55 14.75 33.84
N THR A 341 -31.70 14.63 34.89
CA THR A 341 -32.14 14.67 36.29
C THR A 341 -32.66 16.07 36.65
N LYS A 342 -31.88 17.12 36.33
CA LYS A 342 -32.32 18.51 36.50
C LYS A 342 -33.60 18.81 35.73
N ARG A 343 -33.69 18.35 34.50
CA ARG A 343 -34.91 18.42 33.67
C ARG A 343 -36.07 17.72 34.35
N LYS A 344 -35.86 16.50 34.84
CA LYS A 344 -36.88 15.73 35.56
C LYS A 344 -37.36 16.39 36.84
N ASP A 345 -36.47 17.01 37.59
CA ASP A 345 -36.81 17.76 38.81
C ASP A 345 -37.62 19.03 38.50
N ILE A 346 -37.24 19.75 37.48
CA ILE A 346 -37.98 20.93 36.97
C ILE A 346 -39.37 20.49 36.47
N LEU A 347 -39.44 19.36 35.78
CA LEU A 347 -40.66 18.82 35.20
C LEU A 347 -41.54 18.05 36.25
N TYR A 348 -40.96 17.59 37.36
CA TYR A 348 -41.70 17.01 38.49
C TYR A 348 -42.62 18.07 39.13
N VAL A 349 -42.19 19.33 39.13
CA VAL A 349 -43.00 20.46 39.58
C VAL A 349 -44.23 20.72 38.66
N LEU A 350 -44.17 20.24 37.39
CA LEU A 350 -45.23 20.36 36.38
C LEU A 350 -46.16 19.13 36.31
N ARG A 351 -46.01 18.19 37.25
CA ARG A 351 -46.50 16.81 37.21
C ARG A 351 -48.00 16.59 37.40
N ASN A 352 -48.84 17.32 36.77
CA ASN A 352 -50.28 16.98 36.83
C ASN A 352 -51.01 17.11 35.48
N THR A 353 -50.35 16.96 34.34
CA THR A 353 -51.06 17.00 33.06
C THR A 353 -50.50 16.04 32.00
N ASP A 354 -51.40 15.32 31.29
CA ASP A 354 -51.21 14.55 30.03
C ASP A 354 -50.34 15.24 28.97
N THR A 355 -50.08 16.50 29.14
CA THR A 355 -49.31 17.38 28.26
C THR A 355 -47.85 17.01 28.17
N MET A 356 -47.29 16.42 29.21
CA MET A 356 -45.86 16.10 29.29
C MET A 356 -45.43 14.91 28.42
N ASP A 357 -46.29 13.89 28.36
CA ASP A 357 -46.00 12.71 27.54
C ASP A 357 -46.12 13.04 26.04
N LYS A 358 -47.04 13.91 25.67
CA LYS A 358 -47.19 14.47 24.31
C LYS A 358 -45.97 15.33 23.90
N PHE A 359 -45.40 16.11 24.82
CA PHE A 359 -44.22 16.91 24.58
C PHE A 359 -42.99 16.04 24.31
N LYS A 360 -42.74 15.00 25.13
CA LYS A 360 -41.67 14.04 24.93
C LYS A 360 -41.81 13.25 23.64
N GLU A 361 -43.01 12.96 23.24
CA GLU A 361 -43.30 12.25 21.99
C GLU A 361 -43.01 13.14 20.78
N LEU A 362 -43.38 14.42 20.81
CA LEU A 362 -43.02 15.39 19.79
C LEU A 362 -41.51 15.62 19.69
N GLU A 363 -40.81 15.68 20.82
CA GLU A 363 -39.36 15.82 20.86
C GLU A 363 -38.67 14.63 20.16
N LYS A 364 -39.09 13.39 20.50
CA LYS A 364 -38.58 12.17 19.86
C LYS A 364 -38.85 12.15 18.35
N GLU A 365 -40.03 12.60 17.94
CA GLU A 365 -40.39 12.68 16.52
C GLU A 365 -39.51 13.65 15.76
N VAL A 366 -39.23 14.85 16.32
CA VAL A 366 -38.34 15.85 15.71
C VAL A 366 -36.91 15.30 15.58
N ILE A 367 -36.38 14.71 16.65
CA ILE A 367 -35.04 14.11 16.63
C ILE A 367 -34.98 12.99 15.57
N ASN A 368 -35.95 12.11 15.53
CA ASN A 368 -36.00 11.03 14.55
C ASN A 368 -36.05 11.54 13.10
N LEU A 369 -36.82 12.60 12.84
CA LEU A 369 -36.89 13.21 11.50
C LEU A 369 -35.57 13.84 11.11
N LYS A 370 -34.91 14.58 12.02
CA LYS A 370 -33.60 15.17 11.77
C LYS A 370 -32.54 14.11 11.47
N THR A 371 -32.51 13.04 12.26
CA THR A 371 -31.60 11.92 12.03
C THR A 371 -31.84 11.27 10.66
N LYS A 372 -33.09 11.04 10.27
CA LYS A 372 -33.44 10.52 8.94
C LYS A 372 -32.96 11.44 7.81
N ILE A 373 -33.16 12.74 7.94
CA ILE A 373 -32.71 13.73 6.96
C ILE A 373 -31.19 13.69 6.82
N GLU A 374 -30.46 13.58 7.94
CA GLU A 374 -28.99 13.54 7.92
C GLU A 374 -28.48 12.26 7.26
N VAL A 375 -29.08 11.11 7.56
CA VAL A 375 -28.75 9.83 6.89
C VAL A 375 -28.98 9.94 5.38
N LEU A 376 -30.09 10.54 4.96
CA LEU A 376 -30.38 10.73 3.53
C LEU A 376 -29.44 11.70 2.85
N LYS A 377 -29.03 12.78 3.52
CA LYS A 377 -28.00 13.71 3.01
C LYS A 377 -26.66 13.00 2.80
N ASN A 378 -26.27 12.15 3.74
CA ASN A 378 -25.05 11.36 3.57
C ASN A 378 -25.16 10.40 2.37
N LYS A 379 -26.33 9.77 2.16
CA LYS A 379 -26.58 8.94 0.97
C LYS A 379 -26.50 9.74 -0.33
N LEU A 380 -26.94 10.99 -0.32
CA LEU A 380 -26.82 11.88 -1.48
C LEU A 380 -25.37 12.15 -1.86
N VAL A 381 -24.50 12.38 -0.87
CA VAL A 381 -23.05 12.55 -1.10
C VAL A 381 -22.45 11.28 -1.68
N ILE A 382 -22.82 10.11 -1.11
CA ILE A 382 -22.35 8.82 -1.65
C ILE A 382 -22.78 8.65 -3.11
N PHE A 383 -24.01 9.06 -3.45
CA PHE A 383 -24.51 8.97 -4.82
C PHE A 383 -23.71 9.85 -5.77
N GLU A 384 -23.40 11.09 -5.39
CA GLU A 384 -22.54 11.99 -6.18
C GLU A 384 -21.13 11.43 -6.38
N ASP A 385 -20.59 10.80 -5.36
CA ASP A 385 -19.27 10.15 -5.47
C ASP A 385 -19.30 8.93 -6.39
N ILE A 386 -20.40 8.16 -6.40
CA ILE A 386 -20.59 7.05 -7.34
C ILE A 386 -20.61 7.58 -8.79
N GLU A 387 -21.28 8.68 -9.06
CA GLU A 387 -21.30 9.28 -10.40
C GLU A 387 -19.89 9.71 -10.84
N LYS A 388 -19.15 10.39 -9.97
CA LYS A 388 -17.76 10.77 -10.25
C LYS A 388 -16.86 9.55 -10.52
N ASN A 389 -16.98 8.53 -9.69
CA ASN A 389 -16.20 7.29 -9.88
C ASN A 389 -16.58 6.57 -11.18
N LYS A 390 -17.83 6.60 -11.60
CA LYS A 390 -18.27 6.05 -12.89
C LYS A 390 -17.66 6.81 -14.07
N GLU A 391 -17.67 8.14 -14.03
CA GLU A 391 -17.01 8.96 -15.05
C GLU A 391 -15.49 8.70 -15.10
N GLU A 392 -14.85 8.57 -13.94
CA GLU A 392 -13.43 8.24 -13.87
C GLU A 392 -13.14 6.86 -14.45
N LEU A 393 -13.98 5.88 -14.12
CA LEU A 393 -13.89 4.52 -14.65
C LEU A 393 -13.98 4.51 -16.17
N GLU A 394 -14.93 5.24 -16.75
CA GLU A 394 -15.08 5.33 -18.21
C GLU A 394 -13.82 5.92 -18.86
N LYS A 395 -13.28 7.02 -18.32
CA LYS A 395 -12.04 7.63 -18.81
C LYS A 395 -10.86 6.65 -18.76
N LYS A 396 -10.70 5.93 -17.63
CA LYS A 396 -9.63 4.93 -17.48
C LYS A 396 -9.79 3.75 -18.44
N VAL A 397 -11.01 3.28 -18.65
CA VAL A 397 -11.31 2.20 -19.61
C VAL A 397 -11.01 2.65 -21.06
N GLU A 398 -11.33 3.89 -21.44
CA GLU A 398 -10.97 4.41 -22.75
C GLU A 398 -9.46 4.54 -22.94
N GLU A 399 -8.75 5.03 -21.90
CA GLU A 399 -7.29 5.09 -21.91
C GLU A 399 -6.69 3.69 -22.06
N LEU A 400 -7.19 2.71 -21.32
CA LEU A 400 -6.76 1.33 -21.42
C LEU A 400 -6.94 0.76 -22.84
N LYS A 401 -8.08 1.03 -23.49
CA LYS A 401 -8.32 0.60 -24.87
C LYS A 401 -7.29 1.19 -25.84
N LYS A 402 -6.92 2.48 -25.66
CA LYS A 402 -5.88 3.15 -26.47
C LYS A 402 -4.51 2.49 -26.26
N VAL A 403 -4.13 2.30 -24.99
CA VAL A 403 -2.86 1.65 -24.62
C VAL A 403 -2.77 0.22 -25.15
N ILE A 404 -3.84 -0.57 -25.08
CA ILE A 404 -3.89 -1.93 -25.63
C ILE A 404 -3.69 -1.91 -27.15
N LYS A 405 -4.33 -0.97 -27.85
CA LYS A 405 -4.20 -0.82 -29.30
C LYS A 405 -2.78 -0.43 -29.70
N GLU A 406 -2.17 0.47 -28.97
CA GLU A 406 -0.77 0.87 -29.16
C GLU A 406 0.20 -0.28 -28.90
N ASN A 407 0.02 -0.99 -27.77
CA ASN A 407 0.85 -2.14 -27.44
C ASN A 407 0.77 -3.26 -28.47
N LYS A 408 -0.41 -3.54 -29.03
CA LYS A 408 -0.56 -4.51 -30.14
C LYS A 408 0.22 -4.10 -31.38
N LYS A 409 0.24 -2.81 -31.71
CA LYS A 409 1.02 -2.31 -32.84
C LYS A 409 2.53 -2.43 -32.59
N LEU A 410 2.99 -2.09 -31.37
CA LEU A 410 4.38 -2.19 -31.00
C LEU A 410 4.88 -3.64 -31.00
N ILE A 411 4.15 -4.56 -30.39
CA ILE A 411 4.52 -5.97 -30.38
C ILE A 411 4.62 -6.52 -31.81
N SER A 412 3.74 -6.12 -32.71
CA SER A 412 3.79 -6.56 -34.10
C SER A 412 4.93 -5.94 -34.89
N SER A 413 5.28 -4.67 -34.67
CA SER A 413 6.36 -3.98 -35.39
C SER A 413 7.74 -4.33 -34.84
N ASP A 414 7.92 -4.26 -33.50
CA ASP A 414 9.22 -4.43 -32.86
C ASP A 414 9.67 -5.90 -32.84
N PHE A 415 8.71 -6.82 -32.67
CA PHE A 415 9.00 -8.26 -32.72
C PHE A 415 9.45 -8.72 -34.12
N ILE A 416 8.83 -8.17 -35.17
CA ILE A 416 9.23 -8.48 -36.56
C ILE A 416 10.59 -7.89 -36.90
N LEU A 417 10.90 -6.68 -36.40
CA LEU A 417 12.20 -6.03 -36.61
C LEU A 417 13.34 -6.79 -35.88
N ASN A 418 13.10 -7.23 -34.65
CA ASN A 418 14.11 -7.91 -33.84
C ASN A 418 14.37 -9.39 -34.23
N ILE A 419 13.42 -10.03 -34.95
CA ILE A 419 13.65 -11.37 -35.53
C ILE A 419 14.43 -11.28 -36.85
N LYS A 420 14.44 -10.12 -37.51
CA LYS A 420 15.12 -9.92 -38.81
C LYS A 420 16.57 -9.49 -38.67
N ASN A 421 17.01 -9.06 -37.50
CA ASN A 421 18.37 -8.74 -37.12
C ASN A 421 18.96 -9.86 -36.24
#